data_4b0c03a087545f7652dd5aa72a9c00dd
#
_entry.id   4b0c03a087545f7652dd5aa72a9c00dd
#
_cell.length_a   1.000
_cell.length_b   1.000
_cell.length_c   1.000
_cell.angle_alpha   90.00
_cell.angle_beta   90.00
_cell.angle_gamma   90.00
#
_symmetry.space_group_name_H-M   'P 1'
#
loop_
_entity.id
_entity.type
_entity.pdbx_description
1 polymer ?
#
loop_
_entity_poly.entity_id
_entity_poly.type
_entity_poly.pdbx_seq_one_letter_code
_entity_poly.pdbx_strand_id
1 'polypeptide(L)'
;MNFDKILSTRERVKILESIIFKEKSFGVNEIAREVKLSRSLVSKYFEILAKEKILGKKKRKYYVQKNIFVKSLKIMFNLTRINPKIFKKYKFVKAVGIYGSCANGTNVESSDVDIWIKVDNLNQKLIPKLTSELRKKVENIKILLLDDKKLEILKKEDPLFYYSLYFGSILIYGEENEI
;
A
#
# COMPACT_ATOMS: atom_id res chain seq x y z
N MET A 1 -16.67 0.78 14.05
CA MET A 1 -15.71 1.80 13.58
C MET A 1 -16.49 2.94 12.93
N ASN A 2 -16.22 4.17 13.31
CA ASN A 2 -16.90 5.36 12.78
C ASN A 2 -15.95 6.10 11.84
N PHE A 3 -16.15 5.96 10.52
CA PHE A 3 -15.30 6.55 9.49
C PHE A 3 -15.30 8.08 9.53
N ASP A 4 -16.45 8.72 9.84
CA ASP A 4 -16.56 10.18 9.92
C ASP A 4 -15.62 10.76 10.99
N LYS A 5 -15.37 10.01 12.06
CA LYS A 5 -14.41 10.42 13.08
C LYS A 5 -12.94 10.16 12.68
N ILE A 6 -12.70 9.25 11.77
CA ILE A 6 -11.33 8.84 11.37
C ILE A 6 -10.84 9.68 10.19
N LEU A 7 -11.64 9.82 9.14
CA LEU A 7 -11.19 10.37 7.84
C LEU A 7 -11.79 11.74 7.50
N SER A 8 -12.35 12.46 8.47
CA SER A 8 -13.15 13.67 8.24
C SER A 8 -12.37 14.91 7.79
N THR A 9 -11.07 15.01 8.09
CA THR A 9 -10.27 16.19 7.72
C THR A 9 -8.91 15.80 7.16
N ARG A 10 -8.30 16.70 6.39
CA ARG A 10 -6.95 16.50 5.83
C ARG A 10 -5.90 16.26 6.91
N GLU A 11 -6.02 16.97 8.03
CA GLU A 11 -5.10 16.84 9.16
C GLU A 11 -5.19 15.45 9.79
N ARG A 12 -6.40 14.91 9.96
CA ARG A 12 -6.61 13.55 10.48
C ARG A 12 -6.05 12.50 9.56
N VAL A 13 -6.31 12.61 8.25
CA VAL A 13 -5.73 11.70 7.25
C VAL A 13 -4.21 11.76 7.29
N LYS A 14 -3.61 12.97 7.31
CA LYS A 14 -2.16 13.15 7.39
C LYS A 14 -1.56 12.53 8.66
N ILE A 15 -2.21 12.69 9.81
CA ILE A 15 -1.76 12.05 11.06
C ILE A 15 -1.85 10.53 10.93
N LEU A 16 -2.98 10.01 10.43
CA LEU A 16 -3.18 8.57 10.31
C LEU A 16 -2.16 7.94 9.35
N GLU A 17 -1.91 8.56 8.20
CA GLU A 17 -0.92 8.12 7.22
C GLU A 17 0.49 8.07 7.82
N SER A 18 0.88 9.05 8.64
CA SER A 18 2.20 9.09 9.27
C SER A 18 2.43 8.02 10.33
N ILE A 19 1.36 7.43 10.89
CA ILE A 19 1.49 6.47 11.99
C ILE A 19 1.11 5.05 11.64
N ILE A 20 0.20 4.83 10.64
CA ILE A 20 -0.46 3.54 10.44
C ILE A 20 0.52 2.40 10.11
N PHE A 21 1.68 2.72 9.55
CA PHE A 21 2.72 1.76 9.17
C PHE A 21 3.82 1.60 10.23
N LYS A 22 3.83 2.43 11.30
CA LYS A 22 4.87 2.37 12.34
C LYS A 22 4.79 1.08 13.15
N GLU A 23 5.95 0.46 13.36
CA GLU A 23 6.09 -0.75 14.19
C GLU A 23 6.38 -0.41 15.65
N LYS A 24 7.15 0.67 15.87
CA LYS A 24 7.52 1.11 17.21
C LYS A 24 6.43 1.99 17.82
N SER A 25 6.38 2.01 19.13
CA SER A 25 5.49 2.91 19.87
C SER A 25 5.98 4.36 19.76
N PHE A 26 5.06 5.29 19.62
CA PHE A 26 5.32 6.72 19.39
C PHE A 26 4.53 7.59 20.37
N GLY A 27 4.98 8.84 20.51
CA GLY A 27 4.35 9.83 21.38
C GLY A 27 3.63 10.93 20.62
N VAL A 28 2.68 11.60 21.29
CA VAL A 28 1.94 12.75 20.70
C VAL A 28 2.87 13.85 20.21
N ASN A 29 3.90 14.22 21.00
CA ASN A 29 4.83 15.30 20.65
C ASN A 29 5.70 14.95 19.43
N GLU A 30 6.07 13.67 19.29
CA GLU A 30 6.85 13.15 18.18
C GLU A 30 6.05 13.34 16.87
N ILE A 31 4.83 12.81 16.84
CA ILE A 31 3.99 12.90 15.64
C ILE A 31 3.57 14.34 15.34
N ALA A 32 3.24 15.14 16.36
CA ALA A 32 2.90 16.55 16.15
C ALA A 32 4.02 17.34 15.43
N ARG A 33 5.29 17.07 15.78
CA ARG A 33 6.45 17.66 15.09
C ARG A 33 6.61 17.12 13.67
N GLU A 34 6.50 15.80 13.48
CA GLU A 34 6.63 15.12 12.19
C GLU A 34 5.62 15.67 11.17
N VAL A 35 4.34 15.73 11.55
CA VAL A 35 3.27 16.20 10.65
C VAL A 35 3.09 17.73 10.64
N LYS A 36 3.84 18.48 11.47
CA LYS A 36 3.73 19.95 11.64
C LYS A 36 2.32 20.41 12.00
N LEU A 37 1.70 19.75 13.00
CA LEU A 37 0.37 20.06 13.52
C LEU A 37 0.43 20.30 15.04
N SER A 38 -0.62 20.93 15.61
CA SER A 38 -0.67 21.21 17.02
C SER A 38 -0.75 19.93 17.87
N ARG A 39 -0.06 19.92 18.99
CA ARG A 39 -0.11 18.82 19.98
C ARG A 39 -1.54 18.49 20.42
N SER A 40 -2.37 19.53 20.62
CA SER A 40 -3.76 19.36 21.05
C SER A 40 -4.58 18.58 20.04
N LEU A 41 -4.43 18.90 18.72
CA LEU A 41 -5.11 18.20 17.63
C LEU A 41 -4.67 16.74 17.59
N VAL A 42 -3.37 16.46 17.61
CA VAL A 42 -2.84 15.08 17.56
C VAL A 42 -3.31 14.29 18.77
N SER A 43 -3.27 14.89 19.98
CA SER A 43 -3.73 14.23 21.20
C SER A 43 -5.21 13.85 21.15
N LYS A 44 -6.08 14.80 20.76
CA LYS A 44 -7.51 14.54 20.60
C LYS A 44 -7.79 13.45 19.56
N TYR A 45 -7.05 13.46 18.45
CA TYR A 45 -7.23 12.47 17.41
C TYR A 45 -6.72 11.08 17.84
N PHE A 46 -5.62 10.99 18.59
CA PHE A 46 -5.16 9.72 19.15
C PHE A 46 -6.16 9.09 20.13
N GLU A 47 -6.87 9.90 20.92
CA GLU A 47 -7.95 9.39 21.78
C GLU A 47 -9.11 8.82 20.94
N ILE A 48 -9.44 9.45 19.80
CA ILE A 48 -10.43 8.91 18.85
C ILE A 48 -9.94 7.57 18.29
N LEU A 49 -8.70 7.51 17.77
CA LEU A 49 -8.13 6.29 17.20
C LEU A 49 -8.03 5.15 18.23
N ALA A 50 -7.78 5.47 19.48
CA ALA A 50 -7.75 4.49 20.58
C ALA A 50 -9.15 3.93 20.87
N LYS A 51 -10.18 4.78 20.92
CA LYS A 51 -11.59 4.35 21.07
C LYS A 51 -12.04 3.47 19.91
N GLU A 52 -11.61 3.77 18.69
CA GLU A 52 -11.90 3.00 17.48
C GLU A 52 -10.98 1.76 17.30
N LYS A 53 -10.16 1.44 18.31
CA LYS A 53 -9.25 0.27 18.32
C LYS A 53 -8.22 0.24 17.17
N ILE A 54 -7.87 1.42 16.64
CA ILE A 54 -6.78 1.56 15.67
C ILE A 54 -5.46 1.69 16.41
N LEU A 55 -5.43 2.45 17.51
CA LEU A 55 -4.29 2.57 18.41
C LEU A 55 -4.52 1.86 19.73
N GLY A 56 -3.46 1.26 20.26
CA GLY A 56 -3.36 0.90 21.67
C GLY A 56 -2.53 1.93 22.41
N LYS A 57 -2.78 2.07 23.74
CA LYS A 57 -2.03 2.97 24.61
C LYS A 57 -1.32 2.17 25.69
N LYS A 58 -0.01 2.41 25.85
CA LYS A 58 0.78 1.83 26.94
C LYS A 58 1.59 2.94 27.60
N LYS A 59 1.28 3.25 28.87
CA LYS A 59 1.84 4.42 29.58
C LYS A 59 1.55 5.71 28.78
N ARG A 60 2.58 6.46 28.38
CA ARG A 60 2.49 7.73 27.63
C ARG A 60 2.69 7.57 26.11
N LYS A 61 2.82 6.32 25.62
CA LYS A 61 3.05 6.02 24.19
C LYS A 61 1.85 5.30 23.59
N TYR A 62 1.71 5.43 22.28
CA TYR A 62 0.72 4.75 21.47
C TYR A 62 1.42 3.77 20.52
N TYR A 63 0.69 2.75 20.10
CA TYR A 63 1.14 1.77 19.11
C TYR A 63 -0.03 1.38 18.21
N VAL A 64 0.27 1.00 16.97
CA VAL A 64 -0.73 0.57 16.01
C VAL A 64 -1.21 -0.84 16.37
N GLN A 65 -2.52 -1.03 16.43
CA GLN A 65 -3.13 -2.33 16.71
C GLN A 65 -3.00 -3.29 15.52
N LYS A 66 -3.00 -4.61 15.81
CA LYS A 66 -2.99 -5.67 14.78
C LYS A 66 -4.40 -6.26 14.67
N ASN A 67 -5.26 -5.64 13.88
CA ASN A 67 -6.63 -6.12 13.63
C ASN A 67 -7.05 -5.88 12.18
N ILE A 68 -8.22 -6.40 11.80
CA ILE A 68 -8.72 -6.32 10.42
C ILE A 68 -8.95 -4.86 9.98
N PHE A 69 -9.42 -3.98 10.84
CA PHE A 69 -9.65 -2.58 10.49
C PHE A 69 -8.34 -1.84 10.16
N VAL A 70 -7.28 -2.09 10.92
CA VAL A 70 -5.95 -1.55 10.64
C VAL A 70 -5.43 -2.08 9.31
N LYS A 71 -5.59 -3.39 9.03
CA LYS A 71 -5.23 -3.98 7.73
C LYS A 71 -5.97 -3.29 6.59
N SER A 72 -7.29 -3.11 6.70
CA SER A 72 -8.10 -2.45 5.67
C SER A 72 -7.67 -1.00 5.42
N LEU A 73 -7.36 -0.24 6.48
CA LEU A 73 -6.83 1.12 6.35
C LEU A 73 -5.47 1.13 5.65
N LYS A 74 -4.57 0.19 5.99
CA LYS A 74 -3.27 0.06 5.31
C LYS A 74 -3.44 -0.25 3.82
N ILE A 75 -4.34 -1.17 3.46
CA ILE A 75 -4.66 -1.48 2.07
C ILE A 75 -5.12 -0.21 1.34
N MET A 76 -6.06 0.53 1.93
CA MET A 76 -6.57 1.77 1.35
C MET A 76 -5.45 2.79 1.09
N PHE A 77 -4.54 3.00 2.06
CA PHE A 77 -3.38 3.88 1.86
C PHE A 77 -2.40 3.33 0.81
N ASN A 78 -2.16 2.02 0.77
CA ASN A 78 -1.29 1.41 -0.24
C ASN A 78 -1.81 1.64 -1.66
N LEU A 79 -3.14 1.57 -1.89
CA LEU A 79 -3.76 1.83 -3.18
C LEU A 79 -3.54 3.28 -3.66
N THR A 80 -3.36 4.24 -2.76
CA THR A 80 -3.09 5.64 -3.15
C THR A 80 -1.62 5.89 -3.52
N ARG A 81 -0.69 4.98 -3.20
CA ARG A 81 0.75 5.14 -3.47
C ARG A 81 1.09 5.07 -4.96
N ILE A 82 0.27 4.40 -5.75
CA ILE A 82 0.49 4.23 -7.19
C ILE A 82 -0.63 4.91 -7.96
N ASN A 83 -0.27 5.88 -8.79
CA ASN A 83 -1.24 6.54 -9.66
C ASN A 83 -1.46 5.71 -10.94
N PRO A 84 -2.64 5.10 -11.15
CA PRO A 84 -2.90 4.26 -12.31
C PRO A 84 -2.78 4.99 -13.66
N LYS A 85 -2.91 6.33 -13.65
CA LYS A 85 -2.77 7.14 -14.87
C LYS A 85 -1.39 7.02 -15.53
N ILE A 86 -0.37 6.58 -14.78
CA ILE A 86 0.98 6.33 -15.34
C ILE A 86 0.89 5.28 -16.45
N PHE A 87 0.14 4.20 -16.23
CA PHE A 87 0.08 3.06 -17.13
C PHE A 87 -0.62 3.38 -18.45
N LYS A 88 -1.54 4.34 -18.48
CA LYS A 88 -2.23 4.77 -19.71
C LYS A 88 -1.30 5.26 -20.83
N LYS A 89 -0.07 5.68 -20.48
CA LYS A 89 0.95 6.12 -21.44
C LYS A 89 1.60 4.95 -22.18
N TYR A 90 1.46 3.74 -21.65
CA TYR A 90 2.18 2.54 -22.11
C TYR A 90 1.17 1.51 -22.64
N LYS A 91 0.81 1.61 -23.92
CA LYS A 91 -0.22 0.77 -24.56
C LYS A 91 0.04 -0.74 -24.46
N PHE A 92 1.29 -1.15 -24.24
CA PHE A 92 1.69 -2.54 -24.06
C PHE A 92 1.41 -3.07 -22.63
N VAL A 93 1.01 -2.22 -21.69
CA VAL A 93 0.61 -2.63 -20.34
C VAL A 93 -0.85 -3.03 -20.37
N LYS A 94 -1.14 -4.29 -20.04
CA LYS A 94 -2.49 -4.87 -20.00
C LYS A 94 -3.14 -4.68 -18.64
N ALA A 95 -2.42 -5.09 -17.61
CA ALA A 95 -2.93 -5.00 -16.25
C ALA A 95 -1.80 -4.78 -15.24
N VAL A 96 -2.14 -4.24 -14.08
CA VAL A 96 -1.22 -4.03 -12.96
C VAL A 96 -1.94 -4.32 -11.66
N GLY A 97 -1.29 -5.07 -10.78
CA GLY A 97 -1.80 -5.32 -9.43
C GLY A 97 -0.75 -5.15 -8.35
N ILE A 98 -1.22 -4.81 -7.17
CA ILE A 98 -0.43 -4.84 -5.94
C ILE A 98 -0.58 -6.21 -5.31
N TYR A 99 0.51 -6.82 -4.82
CA TYR A 99 0.47 -8.11 -4.14
C TYR A 99 1.29 -8.12 -2.84
N GLY A 100 1.36 -9.26 -2.19
CA GLY A 100 2.15 -9.43 -0.97
C GLY A 100 1.63 -8.63 0.22
N SER A 101 2.54 -8.11 1.03
CA SER A 101 2.21 -7.45 2.29
C SER A 101 1.36 -6.18 2.11
N CYS A 102 1.55 -5.45 1.02
CA CYS A 102 0.76 -4.27 0.70
C CYS A 102 -0.70 -4.60 0.35
N ALA A 103 -0.93 -5.69 -0.38
CA ALA A 103 -2.28 -6.17 -0.71
C ALA A 103 -3.00 -6.73 0.52
N ASN A 104 -2.26 -7.36 1.45
CA ASN A 104 -2.81 -7.97 2.67
C ASN A 104 -2.91 -7.00 3.85
N GLY A 105 -2.41 -5.76 3.73
CA GLY A 105 -2.40 -4.77 4.82
C GLY A 105 -1.51 -5.17 6.01
N THR A 106 -0.51 -6.02 5.77
CA THR A 106 0.46 -6.45 6.80
C THR A 106 1.78 -5.70 6.74
N ASN A 107 1.96 -4.88 5.71
CA ASN A 107 3.16 -4.08 5.50
C ASN A 107 3.41 -3.07 6.61
N VAL A 108 4.68 -2.71 6.77
CA VAL A 108 5.20 -1.73 7.73
C VAL A 108 5.97 -0.64 6.99
N GLU A 109 6.48 0.36 7.71
CA GLU A 109 7.18 1.52 7.15
C GLU A 109 8.38 1.13 6.26
N SER A 110 9.09 0.05 6.61
CA SER A 110 10.24 -0.47 5.85
C SER A 110 9.89 -1.46 4.74
N SER A 111 8.62 -1.81 4.58
CA SER A 111 8.20 -2.80 3.58
C SER A 111 8.31 -2.27 2.16
N ASP A 112 8.68 -3.16 1.24
CA ASP A 112 8.62 -2.90 -0.19
C ASP A 112 7.15 -2.78 -0.66
N VAL A 113 6.98 -2.12 -1.80
CA VAL A 113 5.71 -2.09 -2.53
C VAL A 113 5.83 -3.07 -3.70
N ASP A 114 5.26 -4.26 -3.52
CA ASP A 114 5.31 -5.31 -4.53
C ASP A 114 4.17 -5.12 -5.53
N ILE A 115 4.52 -4.97 -6.82
CA ILE A 115 3.55 -4.91 -7.93
C ILE A 115 3.92 -5.91 -9.02
N TRP A 116 2.91 -6.46 -9.65
CA TRP A 116 3.09 -7.13 -10.94
C TRP A 116 2.54 -6.25 -12.06
N ILE A 117 3.17 -6.33 -13.23
CA ILE A 117 2.76 -5.63 -14.45
C ILE A 117 2.67 -6.67 -15.58
N LYS A 118 1.46 -6.92 -16.06
CA LYS A 118 1.22 -7.73 -17.25
C LYS A 118 1.44 -6.88 -18.48
N VAL A 119 2.25 -7.37 -19.40
CA VAL A 119 2.58 -6.72 -20.67
C VAL A 119 2.31 -7.65 -21.84
N ASP A 120 2.13 -7.11 -23.05
CA ASP A 120 1.98 -7.91 -24.26
C ASP A 120 3.20 -8.82 -24.50
N ASN A 121 4.40 -8.28 -24.28
CA ASN A 121 5.67 -8.96 -24.51
C ASN A 121 6.77 -8.32 -23.66
N LEU A 122 7.63 -9.14 -23.02
CA LEU A 122 8.76 -8.67 -22.21
C LEU A 122 9.89 -7.98 -23.02
N ASN A 123 9.90 -8.13 -24.34
CA ASN A 123 10.89 -7.47 -25.22
C ASN A 123 10.53 -6.02 -25.59
N GLN A 124 9.54 -5.42 -24.94
CA GLN A 124 9.15 -4.03 -25.19
C GLN A 124 10.25 -3.04 -24.82
N LYS A 125 10.70 -2.25 -25.81
CA LYS A 125 11.79 -1.25 -25.64
C LYS A 125 11.49 -0.18 -24.58
N LEU A 126 10.22 0.05 -24.26
CA LEU A 126 9.79 1.06 -23.31
C LEU A 126 9.68 0.55 -21.85
N ILE A 127 9.89 -0.73 -21.57
CA ILE A 127 9.87 -1.28 -20.22
C ILE A 127 10.85 -0.56 -19.28
N PRO A 128 12.12 -0.31 -19.67
CA PRO A 128 13.06 0.41 -18.82
C PRO A 128 12.58 1.83 -18.47
N LYS A 129 11.90 2.51 -19.39
CA LYS A 129 11.33 3.84 -19.14
C LYS A 129 10.19 3.77 -18.13
N LEU A 130 9.27 2.84 -18.29
CA LEU A 130 8.16 2.60 -17.35
C LEU A 130 8.68 2.30 -15.93
N THR A 131 9.60 1.33 -15.81
CA THR A 131 10.15 0.92 -14.51
C THR A 131 10.94 2.05 -13.83
N SER A 132 11.69 2.84 -14.60
CA SER A 132 12.38 4.02 -14.10
C SER A 132 11.40 5.11 -13.62
N GLU A 133 10.32 5.38 -14.36
CA GLU A 133 9.27 6.33 -13.94
C GLU A 133 8.60 5.88 -12.63
N LEU A 134 8.32 4.60 -12.47
CA LEU A 134 7.73 4.04 -11.25
C LEU A 134 8.68 4.16 -10.05
N ARG A 135 9.95 3.77 -10.22
CA ARG A 135 10.96 3.85 -9.14
C ARG A 135 11.23 5.27 -8.66
N LYS A 136 11.06 6.27 -9.53
CA LYS A 136 11.18 7.69 -9.16
C LYS A 136 10.00 8.19 -8.33
N LYS A 137 8.81 7.58 -8.47
CA LYS A 137 7.56 8.03 -7.83
C LYS A 137 7.16 7.23 -6.61
N VAL A 138 7.58 5.98 -6.54
CA VAL A 138 7.23 5.07 -5.45
C VAL A 138 8.52 4.52 -4.85
N GLU A 139 8.77 4.90 -3.61
CA GLU A 139 9.91 4.42 -2.84
C GLU A 139 9.78 2.91 -2.56
N ASN A 140 10.90 2.20 -2.62
CA ASN A 140 11.00 0.76 -2.36
C ASN A 140 10.06 -0.11 -3.21
N ILE A 141 9.80 0.29 -4.48
CA ILE A 141 8.94 -0.50 -5.37
C ILE A 141 9.70 -1.69 -5.94
N LYS A 142 9.09 -2.88 -5.84
CA LYS A 142 9.50 -4.12 -6.52
C LYS A 142 8.52 -4.42 -7.64
N ILE A 143 9.06 -4.63 -8.84
CA ILE A 143 8.26 -4.80 -10.06
C ILE A 143 8.48 -6.20 -10.62
N LEU A 144 7.43 -7.01 -10.65
CA LEU A 144 7.38 -8.29 -11.35
C LEU A 144 6.74 -8.07 -12.72
N LEU A 145 7.53 -8.24 -13.78
CA LEU A 145 7.04 -8.16 -15.15
C LEU A 145 6.57 -9.54 -15.60
N LEU A 146 5.38 -9.59 -16.18
CA LEU A 146 4.71 -10.80 -16.65
C LEU A 146 4.25 -10.62 -18.11
N ASP A 147 4.39 -11.66 -18.91
CA ASP A 147 3.69 -11.88 -20.16
C ASP A 147 3.02 -13.26 -20.14
N ASP A 148 2.32 -13.65 -21.20
CA ASP A 148 1.61 -14.93 -21.23
C ASP A 148 2.55 -16.13 -21.03
N LYS A 149 3.73 -16.11 -21.67
CA LYS A 149 4.72 -17.18 -21.54
C LYS A 149 5.20 -17.33 -20.10
N LYS A 150 5.52 -16.20 -19.44
CA LYS A 150 6.01 -16.21 -18.08
C LYS A 150 4.93 -16.64 -17.09
N LEU A 151 3.66 -16.29 -17.35
CA LEU A 151 2.54 -16.76 -16.54
C LEU A 151 2.35 -18.29 -16.66
N GLU A 152 2.43 -18.85 -17.87
CA GLU A 152 2.36 -20.30 -18.05
C GLU A 152 3.51 -21.05 -17.37
N ILE A 153 4.74 -20.51 -17.48
CA ILE A 153 5.90 -21.06 -16.78
C ILE A 153 5.67 -21.02 -15.28
N LEU A 154 5.27 -19.86 -14.74
CA LEU A 154 5.03 -19.67 -13.32
C LEU A 154 3.95 -20.62 -12.79
N LYS A 155 2.88 -20.82 -13.55
CA LYS A 155 1.79 -21.75 -13.20
C LYS A 155 2.26 -23.21 -13.10
N LYS A 156 3.26 -23.59 -13.93
CA LYS A 156 3.82 -24.96 -13.94
C LYS A 156 4.91 -25.16 -12.90
N GLU A 157 5.82 -24.18 -12.79
CA GLU A 157 7.03 -24.34 -11.96
C GLU A 157 6.83 -23.90 -10.50
N ASP A 158 6.00 -22.86 -10.27
CA ASP A 158 5.66 -22.37 -8.93
C ASP A 158 4.15 -22.05 -8.83
N PRO A 159 3.30 -23.10 -8.82
CA PRO A 159 1.86 -22.92 -8.75
C PRO A 159 1.40 -22.19 -7.47
N LEU A 160 2.12 -22.36 -6.36
CA LEU A 160 1.78 -21.68 -5.11
C LEU A 160 1.93 -20.16 -5.26
N PHE A 161 3.03 -19.70 -5.85
CA PHE A 161 3.23 -18.28 -6.11
C PHE A 161 2.26 -17.76 -7.15
N TYR A 162 2.00 -18.52 -8.24
CA TYR A 162 1.00 -18.16 -9.25
C TYR A 162 -0.37 -17.91 -8.62
N TYR A 163 -0.88 -18.86 -7.83
CA TYR A 163 -2.18 -18.69 -7.19
C TYR A 163 -2.17 -17.62 -6.09
N SER A 164 -1.05 -17.37 -5.45
CA SER A 164 -0.92 -16.25 -4.51
C SER A 164 -1.04 -14.89 -5.21
N LEU A 165 -0.56 -14.77 -6.44
CA LEU A 165 -0.78 -13.58 -7.27
C LEU A 165 -2.23 -13.49 -7.71
N TYR A 166 -2.79 -14.59 -8.23
CA TYR A 166 -4.15 -14.63 -8.77
C TYR A 166 -5.21 -14.27 -7.72
N PHE A 167 -5.17 -14.88 -6.55
CA PHE A 167 -6.16 -14.67 -5.48
C PHE A 167 -5.78 -13.59 -4.47
N GLY A 168 -4.50 -13.28 -4.32
CA GLY A 168 -3.98 -12.40 -3.28
C GLY A 168 -3.61 -11.00 -3.75
N SER A 169 -3.77 -10.69 -5.04
CA SER A 169 -3.47 -9.36 -5.58
C SER A 169 -4.71 -8.47 -5.57
N ILE A 170 -4.46 -7.16 -5.56
CA ILE A 170 -5.48 -6.15 -5.79
C ILE A 170 -5.16 -5.46 -7.12
N LEU A 171 -6.06 -5.62 -8.08
CA LEU A 171 -5.94 -4.97 -9.39
C LEU A 171 -6.06 -3.45 -9.24
N ILE A 172 -5.13 -2.71 -9.84
CA ILE A 172 -5.12 -1.24 -9.83
C ILE A 172 -5.23 -0.63 -11.24
N TYR A 173 -4.99 -1.43 -12.27
CA TYR A 173 -5.12 -1.02 -13.68
C TYR A 173 -5.36 -2.23 -14.57
N GLY A 174 -6.21 -2.10 -15.61
CA GLY A 174 -6.56 -3.15 -16.56
C GLY A 174 -7.80 -3.96 -16.17
N GLU A 175 -7.91 -5.17 -16.71
CA GLU A 175 -9.07 -6.06 -16.50
C GLU A 175 -8.68 -7.26 -15.61
N GLU A 176 -9.66 -7.81 -14.86
CA GLU A 176 -9.43 -8.89 -13.89
C GLU A 176 -8.95 -10.21 -14.52
N ASN A 177 -9.26 -10.44 -15.80
CA ASN A 177 -8.97 -11.70 -16.50
C ASN A 177 -7.56 -11.76 -17.12
N GLU A 178 -6.68 -10.82 -16.78
CA GLU A 178 -5.35 -10.71 -17.41
C GLU A 178 -4.26 -11.57 -16.72
N ILE A 179 -4.56 -12.20 -15.57
CA ILE A 179 -3.65 -13.16 -14.92
C ILE A 179 -4.28 -14.54 -14.87
#